data_eee29b9f5d4f9d4646ffb25fdc955445
#
_entry.id   eee29b9f5d4f9d4646ffb25fdc955445
#
_cell.length_a   1.000
_cell.length_b   1.000
_cell.length_c   1.000
_cell.angle_alpha   90.00
_cell.angle_beta   90.00
_cell.angle_gamma   90.00
#
_symmetry.space_group_name_H-M   'P 1'
#
loop_
_entity.id
_entity.type
_entity.pdbx_description
1 polymer ?
#
loop_
_entity_poly.entity_id
_entity_poly.type
_entity_poly.pdbx_seq_one_letter_code
_entity_poly.pdbx_strand_id
1 'polypeptide(L)'
;MAEPPTMRFIREHVRSGRYRLTRHATIARLERGISIADLEHALLNGEIIERYPDAQPYPSCLVLGWLSSGDPLHVVCSRGDVEPALRIVTVYEPEDALWESDYRTRKVRK
;
A
#
# COMPACT_ATOMS: atom_id res chain seq x y z
N MET A 1 -15.69 10.34 12.15
CA MET A 1 -14.87 10.64 10.96
C MET A 1 -14.00 9.46 10.61
N ALA A 2 -13.96 9.15 9.33
CA ALA A 2 -13.07 8.09 8.86
C ALA A 2 -11.62 8.58 8.86
N GLU A 3 -10.70 7.70 9.22
CA GLU A 3 -9.27 7.99 9.24
C GLU A 3 -8.54 7.05 8.30
N PRO A 4 -7.34 7.43 7.83
CA PRO A 4 -6.51 6.49 7.10
C PRO A 4 -6.26 5.21 7.91
N PRO A 5 -6.06 4.07 7.26
CA PRO A 5 -5.77 2.85 8.00
C PRO A 5 -4.44 2.96 8.74
N THR A 6 -4.35 2.27 9.87
CA THR A 6 -3.10 2.14 10.63
C THR A 6 -2.42 0.85 10.20
N MET A 7 -1.12 0.70 10.51
CA MET A 7 -0.45 -0.58 10.24
C MET A 7 -1.10 -1.73 11.01
N ARG A 8 -1.58 -1.49 12.22
CA ARG A 8 -2.30 -2.51 12.99
C ARG A 8 -3.54 -3.00 12.24
N PHE A 9 -4.36 -2.06 11.75
CA PHE A 9 -5.55 -2.37 10.97
C PHE A 9 -5.18 -3.17 9.70
N ILE A 10 -4.16 -2.72 8.98
CA ILE A 10 -3.70 -3.37 7.75
C ILE A 10 -3.25 -4.81 8.05
N ARG A 11 -2.40 -5.00 9.06
CA ARG A 11 -1.88 -6.33 9.40
C ARG A 11 -2.98 -7.28 9.83
N GLU A 12 -3.91 -6.82 10.67
CA GLU A 12 -5.03 -7.65 11.12
C GLU A 12 -5.89 -8.12 9.94
N HIS A 13 -6.20 -7.22 9.03
CA HIS A 13 -7.03 -7.55 7.86
C HIS A 13 -6.30 -8.46 6.87
N VAL A 14 -5.02 -8.21 6.64
CA VAL A 14 -4.23 -9.08 5.75
C VAL A 14 -4.11 -10.48 6.33
N ARG A 15 -3.80 -10.61 7.64
CA ARG A 15 -3.67 -11.93 8.29
C ARG A 15 -4.95 -12.76 8.23
N SER A 16 -6.08 -12.10 8.29
CA SER A 16 -7.39 -12.78 8.27
C SER A 16 -8.00 -12.88 6.87
N GLY A 17 -7.30 -12.41 5.85
CA GLY A 17 -7.81 -12.43 4.47
C GLY A 17 -8.96 -11.48 4.22
N ARG A 18 -9.20 -10.52 5.10
CA ARG A 18 -10.31 -9.58 5.01
C ARG A 18 -9.90 -8.29 4.30
N TYR A 19 -9.59 -8.39 3.02
CA TYR A 19 -9.24 -7.23 2.21
C TYR A 19 -9.68 -7.47 0.78
N ARG A 20 -9.77 -6.37 0.04
CA ARG A 20 -10.05 -6.42 -1.40
C ARG A 20 -9.03 -5.61 -2.16
N LEU A 21 -8.73 -6.05 -3.37
CA LEU A 21 -7.97 -5.26 -4.32
C LEU A 21 -8.95 -4.52 -5.22
N THR A 22 -8.68 -3.25 -5.46
CA THR A 22 -9.41 -2.52 -6.51
C THR A 22 -9.04 -3.12 -7.86
N ARG A 23 -9.84 -2.83 -8.88
CA ARG A 23 -9.51 -3.24 -10.25
C ARG A 23 -8.12 -2.72 -10.66
N HIS A 24 -7.84 -1.47 -10.32
CA HIS A 24 -6.55 -0.85 -10.62
C HIS A 24 -5.39 -1.61 -9.94
N ALA A 25 -5.54 -1.96 -8.68
CA ALA A 25 -4.52 -2.71 -7.94
C ALA A 25 -4.30 -4.10 -8.54
N THR A 26 -5.37 -4.77 -8.94
CA THR A 26 -5.29 -6.09 -9.58
C THR A 26 -4.50 -6.02 -10.88
N ILE A 27 -4.81 -5.05 -11.72
CA ILE A 27 -4.09 -4.84 -12.98
C ILE A 27 -2.63 -4.48 -12.71
N ALA A 28 -2.39 -3.56 -11.79
CA ALA A 28 -1.04 -3.09 -11.49
C ALA A 28 -0.12 -4.22 -11.00
N ARG A 29 -0.60 -5.07 -10.08
CA ARG A 29 0.22 -6.17 -9.59
C ARG A 29 0.49 -7.22 -10.65
N LEU A 30 -0.52 -7.52 -11.49
CA LEU A 30 -0.37 -8.49 -12.56
C LEU A 30 0.63 -8.04 -13.62
N GLU A 31 0.58 -6.77 -14.00
CA GLU A 31 1.55 -6.20 -14.94
C GLU A 31 2.98 -6.25 -14.41
N ARG A 32 3.15 -6.17 -13.10
CA ARG A 32 4.47 -6.20 -12.45
C ARG A 32 4.87 -7.58 -11.96
N GLY A 33 4.02 -8.58 -12.16
CA GLY A 33 4.30 -9.95 -11.71
C GLY A 33 4.36 -10.11 -10.20
N ILE A 34 3.63 -9.27 -9.46
CA ILE A 34 3.60 -9.34 -7.99
C ILE A 34 2.55 -10.35 -7.57
N SER A 35 2.97 -11.41 -6.90
CA SER A 35 2.06 -12.42 -6.36
C SER A 35 1.28 -11.89 -5.16
N ILE A 36 0.16 -12.53 -4.85
CA ILE A 36 -0.60 -12.21 -3.64
C ILE A 36 0.28 -12.45 -2.40
N ALA A 37 1.07 -13.52 -2.39
CA ALA A 37 1.98 -13.80 -1.26
C ALA A 37 3.00 -12.68 -1.05
N ASP A 38 3.60 -12.18 -2.13
CA ASP A 38 4.55 -11.07 -2.04
C ASP A 38 3.87 -9.77 -1.58
N LEU A 39 2.66 -9.51 -2.08
CA LEU A 39 1.90 -8.35 -1.65
C LEU A 39 1.58 -8.42 -0.15
N GLU A 40 1.13 -9.57 0.32
CA GLU A 40 0.83 -9.77 1.74
C GLU A 40 2.09 -9.64 2.59
N HIS A 41 3.19 -10.21 2.14
CA HIS A 41 4.47 -10.09 2.83
C HIS A 41 4.88 -8.62 2.98
N ALA A 42 4.77 -7.84 1.90
CA ALA A 42 5.10 -6.42 1.91
C ALA A 42 4.24 -5.65 2.91
N LEU A 43 2.93 -5.94 2.96
CA LEU A 43 2.01 -5.27 3.88
C LEU A 43 2.22 -5.70 5.34
N LEU A 44 2.48 -6.98 5.58
CA LEU A 44 2.69 -7.49 6.94
C LEU A 44 3.97 -6.96 7.58
N ASN A 45 4.99 -6.68 6.77
CA ASN A 45 6.30 -6.21 7.22
C ASN A 45 6.58 -4.75 6.84
N GLY A 46 5.58 -4.05 6.36
CA GLY A 46 5.73 -2.69 5.89
C GLY A 46 5.53 -1.64 6.96
N GLU A 47 5.69 -0.40 6.54
CA GLU A 47 5.46 0.77 7.38
C GLU A 47 4.74 1.86 6.58
N ILE A 48 3.90 2.63 7.26
CA ILE A 48 3.23 3.78 6.64
C ILE A 48 4.24 4.92 6.55
N ILE A 49 4.42 5.46 5.35
CA ILE A 49 5.34 6.57 5.10
C ILE A 49 4.62 7.87 4.78
N GLU A 50 3.37 7.80 4.31
CA GLU A 50 2.54 8.99 4.05
C GLU A 50 1.09 8.67 4.40
N ARG A 51 0.36 9.69 4.85
CA ARG A 51 -1.07 9.59 5.14
C ARG A 51 -1.83 10.61 4.33
N TYR A 52 -2.98 10.18 3.80
CA TYR A 52 -3.84 11.00 2.96
C TYR A 52 -5.26 11.02 3.54
N PRO A 53 -5.49 11.80 4.62
CA PRO A 53 -6.80 11.78 5.28
C PRO A 53 -7.94 12.32 4.42
N ASP A 54 -7.61 13.16 3.43
CA ASP A 54 -8.61 13.78 2.55
C ASP A 54 -8.77 13.05 1.21
N ALA A 55 -8.14 11.89 1.05
CA ALA A 55 -8.25 11.12 -0.18
C ALA A 55 -9.69 10.65 -0.43
N GLN A 56 -10.09 10.62 -1.68
CA GLN A 56 -11.41 10.18 -2.10
C GLN A 56 -11.29 8.85 -2.85
N PRO A 57 -12.27 7.96 -2.71
CA PRO A 57 -13.49 8.08 -1.88
C PRO A 57 -13.26 7.81 -0.39
N TYR A 58 -12.10 7.35 0.02
CA TYR A 58 -11.81 7.02 1.42
C TYR A 58 -10.43 7.48 1.83
N PRO A 59 -10.24 7.82 3.11
CA PRO A 59 -8.92 8.12 3.63
C PRO A 59 -7.93 7.00 3.35
N SER A 60 -6.71 7.35 2.98
CA SER A 60 -5.71 6.40 2.48
C SER A 60 -4.34 6.64 3.12
N CYS A 61 -3.47 5.68 2.93
CA CYS A 61 -2.07 5.81 3.32
C CYS A 61 -1.18 5.12 2.30
N LEU A 62 0.10 5.48 2.32
CA LEU A 62 1.12 4.85 1.50
C LEU A 62 1.99 3.98 2.40
N VAL A 63 2.08 2.71 2.07
CA VAL A 63 2.90 1.73 2.78
C VAL A 63 4.14 1.43 1.97
N LEU A 64 5.30 1.48 2.61
CA LEU A 64 6.55 0.97 2.06
C LEU A 64 6.76 -0.45 2.58
N GLY A 65 6.81 -1.40 1.67
CA GLY A 65 7.13 -2.79 1.96
C GLY A 65 8.22 -3.29 1.03
N TRP A 66 8.57 -4.54 1.19
CA TRP A 66 9.67 -5.15 0.44
C TRP A 66 9.21 -6.48 -0.13
N LEU A 67 9.55 -6.70 -1.40
CA LEU A 67 9.32 -7.98 -2.05
C LEU A 67 10.35 -9.01 -1.56
N SER A 68 10.08 -10.28 -1.78
CA SER A 68 11.04 -11.35 -1.43
C SER A 68 12.38 -11.20 -2.14
N SER A 69 12.39 -10.53 -3.29
CA SER A 69 13.62 -10.20 -4.03
C SER A 69 14.48 -9.14 -3.34
N GLY A 70 13.92 -8.43 -2.34
CA GLY A 70 14.58 -7.30 -1.71
C GLY A 70 14.25 -5.96 -2.36
N ASP A 71 13.46 -5.95 -3.41
CA ASP A 71 13.05 -4.71 -4.07
C ASP A 71 11.95 -4.00 -3.27
N PRO A 72 11.96 -2.67 -3.25
CA PRO A 72 10.92 -1.92 -2.55
C PRO A 72 9.59 -1.96 -3.29
N LEU A 73 8.51 -1.91 -2.54
CA LEU A 73 7.16 -1.84 -3.07
C LEU A 73 6.38 -0.77 -2.32
N HIS A 74 5.71 0.10 -3.06
CA HIS A 74 4.76 1.04 -2.50
C HIS A 74 3.35 0.52 -2.71
N VAL A 75 2.55 0.54 -1.64
CA VAL A 75 1.16 0.08 -1.66
C VAL A 75 0.28 1.18 -1.08
N VAL A 76 -0.70 1.65 -1.85
CA VAL A 76 -1.70 2.57 -1.35
C VAL A 76 -2.87 1.77 -0.80
N CYS A 77 -3.17 1.98 0.48
CA CYS A 77 -4.27 1.33 1.17
C CYS A 77 -5.29 2.35 1.63
N SER A 78 -6.57 2.01 1.56
CA SER A 78 -7.62 2.84 2.11
C SER A 78 -8.51 2.03 3.04
N ARG A 79 -9.25 2.76 3.89
CA ARG A 79 -10.22 2.17 4.80
C ARG A 79 -11.61 2.59 4.37
N GLY A 80 -12.36 1.63 3.80
CA GLY A 80 -13.75 1.84 3.43
C GLY A 80 -14.69 1.69 4.61
N ASP A 81 -15.98 1.90 4.35
CA ASP A 81 -17.02 1.84 5.36
C ASP A 81 -17.85 0.55 5.31
N VAL A 82 -17.49 -0.38 4.42
CA VAL A 82 -18.14 -1.68 4.25
C VAL A 82 -17.08 -2.77 4.28
N GLU A 83 -17.34 -3.84 5.01
CA GLU A 83 -16.38 -4.97 5.06
C GLU A 83 -16.36 -5.74 3.73
N PRO A 84 -15.17 -6.19 3.27
CA PRO A 84 -13.87 -5.95 3.90
C PRO A 84 -13.44 -4.49 3.75
N ALA A 85 -13.20 -3.84 4.88
CA ALA A 85 -12.92 -2.41 4.91
C ALA A 85 -11.52 -2.04 4.40
N LEU A 86 -10.56 -2.96 4.48
CA LEU A 86 -9.24 -2.72 3.91
C LEU A 86 -9.30 -2.86 2.40
N ARG A 87 -8.95 -1.78 1.70
CA ARG A 87 -8.89 -1.73 0.25
C ARG A 87 -7.45 -1.48 -0.17
N ILE A 88 -6.94 -2.33 -1.04
CA ILE A 88 -5.64 -2.11 -1.67
C ILE A 88 -5.93 -1.38 -2.98
N VAL A 89 -5.52 -0.12 -3.04
CA VAL A 89 -5.93 0.81 -4.10
C VAL A 89 -5.01 0.72 -5.30
N THR A 90 -3.70 0.67 -5.06
CA THR A 90 -2.70 0.48 -6.11
C THR A 90 -1.38 0.01 -5.51
N VAL A 91 -0.55 -0.55 -6.38
CA VAL A 91 0.80 -0.96 -6.04
C VAL A 91 1.74 -0.48 -7.14
N TYR A 92 2.96 -0.11 -6.77
CA TYR A 92 3.98 0.25 -7.74
C TYR A 92 5.37 0.15 -7.11
N GLU A 93 6.37 0.01 -7.94
CA GLU A 93 7.75 0.12 -7.49
C GLU A 93 8.12 1.60 -7.47
N PRO A 94 8.67 2.11 -6.36
CA PRO A 94 9.03 3.53 -6.30
C PRO A 94 10.17 3.86 -7.26
N GLU A 95 10.02 4.94 -8.02
CA GLU A 95 11.02 5.38 -8.99
C GLU A 95 12.14 6.16 -8.30
N ASP A 96 13.37 5.84 -8.64
CA ASP A 96 14.56 6.53 -8.08
C ASP A 96 14.54 8.03 -8.38
N ALA A 97 13.91 8.42 -9.49
CA ALA A 97 13.79 9.83 -9.86
C ALA A 97 12.93 10.64 -8.88
N LEU A 98 12.00 9.99 -8.18
CA LEU A 98 11.01 10.63 -7.31
C LEU A 98 11.30 10.42 -5.81
N TRP A 99 12.04 9.38 -5.48
CA TRP A 99 12.26 8.96 -4.09
C TRP A 99 13.75 8.89 -3.78
N GLU A 100 14.12 9.24 -2.54
CA GLU A 100 15.46 9.04 -2.03
C GLU A 100 15.78 7.54 -1.93
N SER A 101 17.03 7.20 -1.64
CA SER A 101 17.45 5.79 -1.59
C SER A 101 16.79 4.97 -0.48
N ASP A 102 16.14 5.62 0.49
CA ASP A 102 15.37 4.94 1.53
C ASP A 102 13.95 4.58 1.07
N TYR A 103 13.53 5.07 -0.10
CA TYR A 103 12.22 4.89 -0.70
C TYR A 103 11.04 5.39 0.16
N ARG A 104 11.34 6.12 1.22
CA ARG A 104 10.34 6.70 2.11
C ARG A 104 10.30 8.22 2.03
N THR A 105 11.36 8.84 1.57
CA THR A 105 11.50 10.28 1.50
C THR A 105 11.42 10.73 0.04
N ARG A 106 10.50 11.64 -0.26
CA ARG A 106 10.39 12.20 -1.60
C ARG A 106 11.58 13.11 -1.88
N LYS A 107 12.10 13.03 -3.10
CA LYS A 107 13.14 13.96 -3.53
C LYS A 107 12.57 15.36 -3.65
N VAL A 108 13.34 16.32 -3.20
CA VAL A 108 12.95 17.73 -3.31
C VAL A 108 13.16 18.17 -4.76
N ARG A 109 12.12 18.74 -5.35
CA ARG A 109 12.22 19.37 -6.67
C ARG A 109 12.77 20.76 -6.53
N LYS A 110 13.74 21.06 -7.36
CA LYS A 110 14.30 22.44 -7.46
C LYS A 110 13.71 23.14 -8.64
#